data_3cdc492217c11b6be477d60cc28e513e
#
_entry.id   3cdc492217c11b6be477d60cc28e513e
#
_cell.length_a   1.000
_cell.length_b   1.000
_cell.length_c   1.000
_cell.angle_alpha   90.00
_cell.angle_beta   90.00
_cell.angle_gamma   90.00
#
_symmetry.space_group_name_H-M   'P 1'
#
loop_
_entity.id
_entity.type
_entity.pdbx_description
1 polymer ?
#
loop_
_entity_poly.entity_id
_entity_poly.type
_entity_poly.pdbx_seq_one_letter_code
_entity_poly.pdbx_strand_id
1 'polypeptide(L)'
;MPRIIFILTLILAGELIFGLPYHTARFFRPTFLAAFGLSNTQLGDIFAAYGITAMLSYFPGGALADRISARTLMTLSLFATAAGGLYMATFPARLQMALLYGFWGITTIFLFWAALISATRDWGGEHAQGKAFGILDGGRGLVAAGFALFTVAIFSLYMPADVALVSDAERREGFRAVILLYSAATAAAGILTWLLLPKSMQSATTTRSNSLTGMATVLRRPIVWAQAAVIVCAYCAFKGLDNFSLYAVQVLGMDEVEGARFTAHASWLRPVAAVAAGLAADRFSASRIIGVAFVILILSFAYLAIAAPAATGLNYLYANILASFFAVFALRGVYFALLQETTTPKYLTGTTVGMVSFVGYTPDVFFAPITGRILDAAPGLAGHQNYFLFLAGVAVMGLLFVTWLIWLNRRLQVEKT
;
A
#
# COMPACT_ATOMS: atom_id res chain seq x y z
N MET A 1 11.03 -17.34 22.96
CA MET A 1 11.50 -16.86 21.66
C MET A 1 12.05 -15.43 21.82
N PRO A 2 13.20 -15.08 21.24
CA PRO A 2 13.71 -13.70 21.27
C PRO A 2 12.72 -12.73 20.60
N ARG A 3 12.42 -11.61 21.25
CA ARG A 3 11.48 -10.59 20.73
C ARG A 3 11.83 -10.11 19.32
N ILE A 4 13.13 -10.11 18.98
CA ILE A 4 13.61 -9.68 17.67
C ILE A 4 13.17 -10.65 16.54
N ILE A 5 13.23 -11.96 16.76
CA ILE A 5 12.82 -12.96 15.76
C ILE A 5 11.32 -12.86 15.51
N PHE A 6 10.54 -12.59 16.56
CA PHE A 6 9.09 -12.41 16.43
C PHE A 6 8.76 -11.23 15.51
N ILE A 7 9.31 -10.03 15.77
CA ILE A 7 8.99 -8.86 14.94
C ILE A 7 9.53 -9.01 13.51
N LEU A 8 10.70 -9.62 13.31
CA LEU A 8 11.22 -9.91 11.97
C LEU A 8 10.31 -10.85 11.19
N THR A 9 9.72 -11.86 11.86
CA THR A 9 8.74 -12.75 11.23
C THR A 9 7.48 -11.98 10.83
N LEU A 10 6.97 -11.07 11.68
CA LEU A 10 5.83 -10.23 11.34
C LEU A 10 6.13 -9.29 10.16
N ILE A 11 7.34 -8.72 10.11
CA ILE A 11 7.78 -7.85 9.02
C ILE A 11 7.81 -8.60 7.69
N LEU A 12 8.46 -9.77 7.65
CA LEU A 12 8.54 -10.60 6.45
C LEU A 12 7.15 -11.05 5.99
N ALA A 13 6.37 -11.64 6.88
CA ALA A 13 5.01 -12.08 6.58
C ALA A 13 4.13 -10.91 6.13
N GLY A 14 4.19 -9.78 6.86
CA GLY A 14 3.37 -8.59 6.62
C GLY A 14 3.66 -7.89 5.30
N GLU A 15 4.84 -8.07 4.70
CA GLU A 15 5.14 -7.50 3.38
C GLU A 15 4.98 -8.53 2.25
N LEU A 16 5.47 -9.77 2.43
CA LEU A 16 5.43 -10.79 1.38
C LEU A 16 4.00 -11.22 1.03
N ILE A 17 3.05 -11.12 1.97
CA ILE A 17 1.62 -11.39 1.69
C ILE A 17 1.05 -10.49 0.58
N PHE A 18 1.57 -9.25 0.44
CA PHE A 18 1.18 -8.30 -0.59
C PHE A 18 2.07 -8.34 -1.84
N GLY A 19 3.09 -9.20 -1.85
CA GLY A 19 4.03 -9.35 -2.98
C GLY A 19 3.34 -9.72 -4.28
N LEU A 20 2.58 -10.81 -4.26
CA LEU A 20 1.84 -11.30 -5.43
C LEU A 20 0.76 -10.34 -5.91
N PRO A 21 -0.19 -9.87 -5.04
CA PRO A 21 -1.26 -9.01 -5.52
C PRO A 21 -0.82 -7.61 -5.95
N TYR A 22 0.27 -7.07 -5.40
CA TYR A 22 0.63 -5.67 -5.67
C TYR A 22 2.03 -5.44 -6.19
N HIS A 23 3.08 -6.10 -5.64
CA HIS A 23 4.46 -5.80 -6.03
C HIS A 23 4.77 -6.24 -7.44
N THR A 24 4.24 -7.39 -7.88
CA THR A 24 4.39 -7.87 -9.26
C THR A 24 3.87 -6.85 -10.28
N ALA A 25 2.71 -6.27 -10.02
CA ALA A 25 2.13 -5.26 -10.90
C ALA A 25 2.72 -3.85 -10.69
N ARG A 26 3.25 -3.52 -9.51
CA ARG A 26 3.87 -2.21 -9.24
C ARG A 26 5.24 -2.08 -9.90
N PHE A 27 6.11 -3.04 -9.66
CA PHE A 27 7.49 -2.97 -10.14
C PHE A 27 7.62 -3.39 -11.60
N PHE A 28 6.82 -4.36 -12.05
CA PHE A 28 6.88 -4.92 -13.40
C PHE A 28 5.64 -4.59 -14.23
N ARG A 29 5.07 -3.39 -14.08
CA ARG A 29 3.78 -3.08 -14.72
C ARG A 29 3.78 -3.22 -16.24
N PRO A 30 4.77 -2.72 -17.01
CA PRO A 30 4.82 -2.93 -18.45
C PRO A 30 4.83 -4.42 -18.82
N THR A 31 5.72 -5.17 -18.18
CA THR A 31 5.85 -6.62 -18.34
C THR A 31 4.57 -7.37 -17.96
N PHE A 32 3.91 -6.96 -16.85
CA PHE A 32 2.65 -7.54 -16.40
C PHE A 32 1.57 -7.36 -17.46
N LEU A 33 1.38 -6.14 -17.96
CA LEU A 33 0.39 -5.84 -18.98
C LEU A 33 0.64 -6.65 -20.27
N ALA A 34 1.89 -6.67 -20.74
CA ALA A 34 2.28 -7.42 -21.94
C ALA A 34 2.13 -8.93 -21.75
N ALA A 35 2.62 -9.51 -20.63
CA ALA A 35 2.59 -10.94 -20.40
C ALA A 35 1.17 -11.52 -20.30
N PHE A 36 0.23 -10.77 -19.71
CA PHE A 36 -1.17 -11.17 -19.60
C PHE A 36 -2.05 -10.65 -20.74
N GLY A 37 -1.52 -9.82 -21.65
CA GLY A 37 -2.31 -9.20 -22.73
C GLY A 37 -3.41 -8.28 -22.19
N LEU A 38 -3.12 -7.49 -21.17
CA LEU A 38 -4.08 -6.62 -20.49
C LEU A 38 -3.84 -5.15 -20.81
N SER A 39 -4.93 -4.37 -20.91
CA SER A 39 -4.86 -2.90 -20.85
C SER A 39 -4.77 -2.41 -19.40
N ASN A 40 -4.45 -1.12 -19.19
CA ASN A 40 -4.46 -0.52 -17.86
C ASN A 40 -5.86 -0.53 -17.25
N THR A 41 -6.90 -0.32 -18.03
CA THR A 41 -8.31 -0.42 -17.61
C THR A 41 -8.64 -1.82 -17.12
N GLN A 42 -8.24 -2.84 -17.87
CA GLN A 42 -8.51 -4.23 -17.51
C GLN A 42 -7.78 -4.66 -16.24
N LEU A 43 -6.53 -4.23 -16.06
CA LEU A 43 -5.81 -4.45 -14.82
C LEU A 43 -6.45 -3.68 -13.65
N GLY A 44 -6.92 -2.46 -13.91
CA GLY A 44 -7.66 -1.68 -12.92
C GLY A 44 -8.92 -2.38 -12.42
N ASP A 45 -9.70 -2.96 -13.35
CA ASP A 45 -10.92 -3.72 -13.00
C ASP A 45 -10.59 -5.01 -12.20
N ILE A 46 -9.44 -5.66 -12.50
CA ILE A 46 -8.92 -6.79 -11.72
C ILE A 46 -8.57 -6.35 -10.29
N PHE A 47 -7.92 -5.21 -10.12
CA PHE A 47 -7.65 -4.65 -8.79
C PHE A 47 -8.93 -4.29 -8.03
N ALA A 48 -9.99 -3.83 -8.72
CA ALA A 48 -11.28 -3.57 -8.08
C ALA A 48 -11.90 -4.84 -7.49
N ALA A 49 -11.76 -5.99 -8.15
CA ALA A 49 -12.22 -7.27 -7.60
C ALA A 49 -11.54 -7.59 -6.26
N TYR A 50 -10.22 -7.36 -6.17
CA TYR A 50 -9.50 -7.43 -4.89
C TYR A 50 -10.08 -6.45 -3.87
N GLY A 51 -10.22 -5.16 -4.25
CA GLY A 51 -10.70 -4.11 -3.35
C GLY A 51 -12.09 -4.41 -2.78
N ILE A 52 -13.02 -4.89 -3.60
CA ILE A 52 -14.38 -5.23 -3.17
C ILE A 52 -14.34 -6.37 -2.12
N THR A 53 -13.64 -7.46 -2.40
CA THR A 53 -13.57 -8.59 -1.48
C THR A 53 -12.78 -8.24 -0.21
N ALA A 54 -11.73 -7.43 -0.31
CA ALA A 54 -10.99 -6.90 0.81
C ALA A 54 -11.89 -6.05 1.73
N MET A 55 -12.68 -5.13 1.15
CA MET A 55 -13.64 -4.29 1.90
C MET A 55 -14.66 -5.14 2.66
N LEU A 56 -15.25 -6.13 2.01
CA LEU A 56 -16.20 -7.05 2.65
C LEU A 56 -15.55 -7.89 3.76
N SER A 57 -14.25 -8.10 3.69
CA SER A 57 -13.46 -8.94 4.60
C SER A 57 -13.07 -8.25 5.91
N TYR A 58 -13.03 -6.92 5.97
CA TYR A 58 -12.53 -6.19 7.15
C TYR A 58 -13.27 -6.52 8.44
N PHE A 59 -14.61 -6.47 8.41
CA PHE A 59 -15.41 -6.71 9.63
C PHE A 59 -15.40 -8.19 10.06
N PRO A 60 -15.69 -9.17 9.18
CA PRO A 60 -15.69 -10.57 9.59
C PRO A 60 -14.28 -11.09 9.90
N GLY A 61 -13.23 -10.52 9.29
CA GLY A 61 -11.84 -10.86 9.58
C GLY A 61 -11.42 -10.50 11.00
N GLY A 62 -11.87 -9.36 11.52
CA GLY A 62 -11.66 -9.00 12.92
C GLY A 62 -12.29 -10.01 13.87
N ALA A 63 -13.55 -10.37 13.65
CA ALA A 63 -14.26 -11.35 14.46
C ALA A 63 -13.62 -12.76 14.41
N LEU A 64 -12.99 -13.12 13.29
CA LEU A 64 -12.27 -14.37 13.15
C LEU A 64 -10.95 -14.36 13.94
N ALA A 65 -10.21 -13.24 13.90
CA ALA A 65 -8.96 -13.05 14.63
C ALA A 65 -9.14 -13.09 16.15
N ASP A 66 -10.35 -12.78 16.65
CA ASP A 66 -10.67 -12.92 18.08
C ASP A 66 -10.85 -14.39 18.52
N ARG A 67 -11.07 -15.31 17.57
CA ARG A 67 -11.37 -16.73 17.86
C ARG A 67 -10.25 -17.68 17.52
N ILE A 68 -9.44 -17.34 16.54
CA ILE A 68 -8.38 -18.19 16.00
C ILE A 68 -7.02 -17.49 16.20
N SER A 69 -6.01 -18.25 16.59
CA SER A 69 -4.67 -17.70 16.85
C SER A 69 -4.10 -17.00 15.62
N ALA A 70 -3.43 -15.86 15.83
CA ALA A 70 -2.76 -15.11 14.77
C ALA A 70 -1.80 -15.98 13.96
N ARG A 71 -1.05 -16.88 14.63
CA ARG A 71 -0.19 -17.87 14.00
C ARG A 71 -0.93 -18.69 12.94
N THR A 72 -2.07 -19.29 13.28
CA THR A 72 -2.85 -20.15 12.38
C THR A 72 -3.40 -19.37 11.20
N LEU A 73 -4.03 -18.21 11.48
CA LEU A 73 -4.64 -17.39 10.45
C LEU A 73 -3.61 -16.84 9.45
N MET A 74 -2.49 -16.30 9.94
CA MET A 74 -1.43 -15.76 9.09
C MET A 74 -0.78 -16.87 8.26
N THR A 75 -0.52 -18.04 8.85
CA THR A 75 0.07 -19.17 8.13
C THR A 75 -0.85 -19.66 7.01
N LEU A 76 -2.13 -19.90 7.30
CA LEU A 76 -3.12 -20.30 6.30
C LEU A 76 -3.24 -19.29 5.17
N SER A 77 -3.29 -18.01 5.51
CA SER A 77 -3.33 -16.91 4.56
C SER A 77 -2.12 -16.89 3.62
N LEU A 78 -0.91 -17.01 4.17
CA LEU A 78 0.33 -17.01 3.38
C LEU A 78 0.40 -18.18 2.43
N PHE A 79 0.05 -19.40 2.85
CA PHE A 79 -0.01 -20.55 1.95
C PHE A 79 -1.09 -20.42 0.89
N ALA A 80 -2.29 -19.95 1.25
CA ALA A 80 -3.38 -19.73 0.30
C ALA A 80 -3.00 -18.67 -0.75
N THR A 81 -2.35 -17.58 -0.31
CA THR A 81 -1.87 -16.53 -1.24
C THR A 81 -0.76 -17.05 -2.15
N ALA A 82 0.19 -17.82 -1.62
CA ALA A 82 1.25 -18.44 -2.40
C ALA A 82 0.71 -19.44 -3.45
N ALA A 83 -0.29 -20.24 -3.07
CA ALA A 83 -0.98 -21.14 -4.02
C ALA A 83 -1.64 -20.36 -5.17
N GLY A 84 -2.24 -19.20 -4.86
CA GLY A 84 -2.73 -18.29 -5.89
C GLY A 84 -1.64 -17.79 -6.83
N GLY A 85 -0.41 -17.59 -6.33
CA GLY A 85 0.74 -17.24 -7.16
C GLY A 85 1.16 -18.36 -8.11
N LEU A 86 1.10 -19.62 -7.68
CA LEU A 86 1.34 -20.76 -8.58
C LEU A 86 0.30 -20.81 -9.72
N TYR A 87 -0.96 -20.49 -9.41
CA TYR A 87 -2.00 -20.37 -10.43
C TYR A 87 -1.73 -19.17 -11.36
N MET A 88 -1.33 -18.01 -10.82
CA MET A 88 -0.96 -16.84 -11.62
C MET A 88 0.17 -17.14 -12.61
N ALA A 89 1.14 -17.98 -12.24
CA ALA A 89 2.25 -18.39 -13.10
C ALA A 89 1.83 -19.21 -14.32
N THR A 90 0.58 -19.69 -14.40
CA THR A 90 0.00 -20.33 -15.59
C THR A 90 -0.53 -19.32 -16.61
N PHE A 91 -0.46 -18.03 -16.33
CA PHE A 91 -1.01 -16.92 -17.14
C PHE A 91 -2.51 -17.09 -17.45
N PRO A 92 -3.37 -17.17 -16.43
CA PRO A 92 -4.80 -17.33 -16.61
C PRO A 92 -5.43 -16.14 -17.34
N ALA A 93 -6.58 -16.38 -17.98
CA ALA A 93 -7.33 -15.34 -18.70
C ALA A 93 -7.87 -14.25 -17.75
N ARG A 94 -8.27 -13.10 -18.30
CA ARG A 94 -8.72 -11.91 -17.56
C ARG A 94 -9.73 -12.20 -16.45
N LEU A 95 -10.80 -12.98 -16.74
CA LEU A 95 -11.82 -13.31 -15.73
C LEU A 95 -11.23 -14.12 -14.58
N GLN A 96 -10.40 -15.09 -14.90
CA GLN A 96 -9.72 -15.93 -13.90
C GLN A 96 -8.76 -15.10 -13.05
N MET A 97 -8.08 -14.12 -13.64
CA MET A 97 -7.26 -13.14 -12.90
C MET A 97 -8.12 -12.29 -11.95
N ALA A 98 -9.28 -11.82 -12.39
CA ALA A 98 -10.18 -11.06 -11.50
C ALA A 98 -10.66 -11.92 -10.31
N LEU A 99 -11.01 -13.20 -10.55
CA LEU A 99 -11.37 -14.13 -9.48
C LEU A 99 -10.20 -14.41 -8.52
N LEU A 100 -8.98 -14.57 -9.06
CA LEU A 100 -7.77 -14.75 -8.26
C LEU A 100 -7.49 -13.50 -7.36
N TYR A 101 -7.64 -12.30 -7.92
CA TYR A 101 -7.47 -11.07 -7.14
C TYR A 101 -8.56 -10.92 -6.09
N GLY A 102 -9.81 -11.28 -6.40
CA GLY A 102 -10.89 -11.39 -5.42
C GLY A 102 -10.56 -12.39 -4.30
N PHE A 103 -10.00 -13.56 -4.65
CA PHE A 103 -9.51 -14.53 -3.66
C PHE A 103 -8.38 -13.94 -2.79
N TRP A 104 -7.43 -13.20 -3.36
CA TRP A 104 -6.39 -12.54 -2.60
C TRP A 104 -6.90 -11.43 -1.68
N GLY A 105 -7.98 -10.72 -2.04
CA GLY A 105 -8.64 -9.79 -1.13
C GLY A 105 -9.16 -10.49 0.14
N ILE A 106 -9.67 -11.74 -0.01
CA ILE A 106 -10.07 -12.56 1.14
C ILE A 106 -8.83 -13.05 1.92
N THR A 107 -7.85 -13.65 1.27
CA THR A 107 -6.70 -14.22 1.99
C THR A 107 -5.92 -13.15 2.74
N THR A 108 -5.69 -11.98 2.13
CA THR A 108 -4.86 -10.93 2.72
C THR A 108 -5.57 -10.09 3.78
N ILE A 109 -6.90 -9.94 3.71
CA ILE A 109 -7.65 -9.09 4.64
C ILE A 109 -8.45 -9.92 5.64
N PHE A 110 -9.26 -10.88 5.19
CA PHE A 110 -10.07 -11.70 6.09
C PHE A 110 -9.22 -12.59 7.02
N LEU A 111 -8.19 -13.24 6.47
CA LEU A 111 -7.35 -14.16 7.25
C LEU A 111 -6.13 -13.47 7.88
N PHE A 112 -5.53 -12.49 7.20
CA PHE A 112 -4.20 -12.02 7.58
C PHE A 112 -4.20 -10.71 8.37
N TRP A 113 -4.91 -9.68 7.87
CA TRP A 113 -4.70 -8.31 8.34
C TRP A 113 -4.98 -8.12 9.83
N ALA A 114 -6.14 -8.56 10.32
CA ALA A 114 -6.50 -8.44 11.74
C ALA A 114 -5.56 -9.25 12.63
N ALA A 115 -5.14 -10.44 12.17
CA ALA A 115 -4.18 -11.28 12.89
C ALA A 115 -2.79 -10.63 13.00
N LEU A 116 -2.28 -9.98 11.92
CA LEU A 116 -1.04 -9.23 11.95
C LEU A 116 -1.09 -8.06 12.94
N ILE A 117 -2.19 -7.29 12.92
CA ILE A 117 -2.38 -6.16 13.84
C ILE A 117 -2.39 -6.64 15.29
N SER A 118 -3.12 -7.72 15.59
CA SER A 118 -3.16 -8.33 16.93
C SER A 118 -1.78 -8.78 17.38
N ALA A 119 -1.07 -9.54 16.54
CA ALA A 119 0.27 -10.03 16.83
C ALA A 119 1.29 -8.89 17.07
N THR A 120 1.14 -7.79 16.32
CA THR A 120 1.99 -6.61 16.48
C THR A 120 1.71 -5.89 17.80
N ARG A 121 0.45 -5.78 18.19
CA ARG A 121 0.05 -5.23 19.49
C ARG A 121 0.62 -6.04 20.64
N ASP A 122 0.51 -7.36 20.58
CA ASP A 122 1.03 -8.26 21.60
C ASP A 122 2.57 -8.13 21.72
N TRP A 123 3.26 -7.97 20.59
CA TRP A 123 4.70 -7.72 20.59
C TRP A 123 5.07 -6.37 21.27
N GLY A 124 4.28 -5.31 20.98
CA GLY A 124 4.49 -3.98 21.55
C GLY A 124 4.19 -3.89 23.04
N GLY A 125 3.27 -4.72 23.54
CA GLY A 125 2.74 -4.61 24.90
C GLY A 125 2.01 -3.28 25.14
N GLU A 126 1.67 -2.97 26.39
CA GLU A 126 0.84 -1.80 26.74
C GLU A 126 1.53 -0.44 26.48
N HIS A 127 2.86 -0.39 26.54
CA HIS A 127 3.60 0.88 26.57
C HIS A 127 4.39 1.21 25.29
N ALA A 128 4.48 0.30 24.31
CA ALA A 128 5.34 0.47 23.14
C ALA A 128 4.61 0.25 21.80
N GLN A 129 3.31 0.54 21.72
CA GLN A 129 2.50 0.31 20.53
C GLN A 129 3.01 1.11 19.31
N GLY A 130 3.24 2.41 19.47
CA GLY A 130 3.77 3.26 18.40
C GLY A 130 5.11 2.75 17.85
N LYS A 131 6.02 2.31 18.75
CA LYS A 131 7.30 1.71 18.37
C LYS A 131 7.10 0.39 17.60
N ALA A 132 6.14 -0.45 18.02
CA ALA A 132 5.86 -1.72 17.38
C ALA A 132 5.38 -1.54 15.93
N PHE A 133 4.40 -0.68 15.72
CA PHE A 133 3.88 -0.39 14.38
C PHE A 133 4.89 0.36 13.51
N GLY A 134 5.68 1.27 14.09
CA GLY A 134 6.76 1.95 13.39
C GLY A 134 7.85 1.00 12.89
N ILE A 135 8.29 0.05 13.73
CA ILE A 135 9.25 -0.98 13.34
C ILE A 135 8.64 -1.92 12.30
N LEU A 136 7.38 -2.32 12.46
CA LEU A 136 6.68 -3.14 11.48
C LEU A 136 6.65 -2.45 10.11
N ASP A 137 6.15 -1.22 10.01
CA ASP A 137 5.98 -0.54 8.71
C ASP A 137 7.32 -0.15 8.08
N GLY A 138 8.28 0.33 8.86
CA GLY A 138 9.64 0.60 8.40
C GLY A 138 10.35 -0.67 7.88
N GLY A 139 10.26 -1.76 8.65
CA GLY A 139 10.80 -3.06 8.26
C GLY A 139 10.14 -3.63 7.00
N ARG A 140 8.82 -3.50 6.86
CA ARG A 140 8.10 -3.88 5.65
C ARG A 140 8.59 -3.08 4.43
N GLY A 141 8.87 -1.78 4.60
CA GLY A 141 9.46 -0.97 3.53
C GLY A 141 10.81 -1.48 3.07
N LEU A 142 11.68 -1.89 3.99
CA LEU A 142 12.99 -2.49 3.67
C LEU A 142 12.84 -3.82 2.92
N VAL A 143 11.93 -4.69 3.38
CA VAL A 143 11.64 -5.97 2.70
C VAL A 143 11.10 -5.73 1.30
N ALA A 144 10.15 -4.79 1.14
CA ALA A 144 9.59 -4.44 -0.17
C ALA A 144 10.68 -4.02 -1.17
N ALA A 145 11.53 -3.06 -0.79
CA ALA A 145 12.58 -2.52 -1.66
C ALA A 145 13.66 -3.56 -1.96
N GLY A 146 14.15 -4.28 -0.93
CA GLY A 146 15.17 -5.29 -1.09
C GLY A 146 14.70 -6.47 -1.94
N PHE A 147 13.49 -6.98 -1.68
CA PHE A 147 12.94 -8.08 -2.45
C PHE A 147 12.58 -7.68 -3.89
N ALA A 148 12.13 -6.44 -4.11
CA ALA A 148 11.92 -5.91 -5.45
C ALA A 148 13.22 -5.90 -6.26
N LEU A 149 14.33 -5.37 -5.71
CA LEU A 149 15.63 -5.39 -6.40
C LEU A 149 16.12 -6.80 -6.68
N PHE A 150 15.92 -7.73 -5.73
CA PHE A 150 16.27 -9.13 -5.94
C PHE A 150 15.45 -9.75 -7.08
N THR A 151 14.15 -9.51 -7.14
CA THR A 151 13.31 -10.02 -8.23
C THR A 151 13.63 -9.36 -9.57
N VAL A 152 14.02 -8.07 -9.60
CA VAL A 152 14.51 -7.40 -10.81
C VAL A 152 15.82 -8.03 -11.30
N ALA A 153 16.75 -8.34 -10.40
CA ALA A 153 17.98 -9.02 -10.77
C ALA A 153 17.72 -10.41 -11.37
N ILE A 154 16.79 -11.19 -10.81
CA ILE A 154 16.37 -12.47 -11.39
C ILE A 154 15.70 -12.28 -12.76
N PHE A 155 14.77 -11.30 -12.88
CA PHE A 155 14.11 -10.99 -14.15
C PHE A 155 15.10 -10.64 -15.25
N SER A 156 16.14 -9.86 -14.94
CA SER A 156 17.16 -9.45 -15.90
C SER A 156 17.97 -10.62 -16.49
N LEU A 157 18.06 -11.77 -15.79
CA LEU A 157 18.73 -12.96 -16.30
C LEU A 157 18.01 -13.65 -17.47
N TYR A 158 16.72 -13.38 -17.61
CA TYR A 158 15.86 -13.92 -18.68
C TYR A 158 15.73 -12.97 -19.86
N MET A 159 16.24 -11.74 -19.73
CA MET A 159 16.16 -10.73 -20.79
C MET A 159 17.39 -10.80 -21.68
N PRO A 160 17.22 -10.60 -23.02
CA PRO A 160 18.35 -10.46 -23.91
C PRO A 160 19.19 -9.22 -23.59
N ALA A 161 20.42 -9.15 -24.10
CA ALA A 161 21.30 -8.00 -23.90
C ALA A 161 20.68 -6.69 -24.42
N ASP A 162 19.91 -6.77 -25.50
CA ASP A 162 19.03 -5.67 -25.95
C ASP A 162 17.56 -6.02 -25.63
N VAL A 163 17.04 -5.43 -24.58
CA VAL A 163 15.68 -5.70 -24.09
C VAL A 163 14.61 -5.28 -25.11
N ALA A 164 14.93 -4.39 -26.07
CA ALA A 164 14.00 -4.04 -27.14
C ALA A 164 13.72 -5.22 -28.09
N LEU A 165 14.59 -6.23 -28.12
CA LEU A 165 14.44 -7.45 -28.92
C LEU A 165 13.77 -8.60 -28.18
N VAL A 166 13.30 -8.39 -26.93
CA VAL A 166 12.69 -9.44 -26.11
C VAL A 166 11.46 -10.02 -26.78
N SER A 167 11.44 -11.33 -26.93
CA SER A 167 10.26 -12.07 -27.41
C SER A 167 9.20 -12.18 -26.30
N ASP A 168 7.92 -12.35 -26.69
CA ASP A 168 6.84 -12.58 -25.73
C ASP A 168 7.05 -13.85 -24.89
N ALA A 169 7.75 -14.86 -25.43
CA ALA A 169 8.08 -16.08 -24.72
C ALA A 169 9.11 -15.80 -23.60
N GLU A 170 10.21 -15.12 -23.91
CA GLU A 170 11.25 -14.75 -22.93
C GLU A 170 10.67 -13.82 -21.84
N ARG A 171 9.85 -12.83 -22.23
CA ARG A 171 9.16 -11.94 -21.30
C ARG A 171 8.28 -12.73 -20.35
N ARG A 172 7.47 -13.67 -20.85
CA ARG A 172 6.60 -14.52 -20.02
C ARG A 172 7.41 -15.45 -19.13
N GLU A 173 8.50 -16.00 -19.60
CA GLU A 173 9.35 -16.89 -18.80
C GLU A 173 10.04 -16.15 -17.67
N GLY A 174 10.64 -14.99 -17.96
CA GLY A 174 11.24 -14.12 -16.94
C GLY A 174 10.21 -13.66 -15.91
N PHE A 175 9.02 -13.28 -16.36
CA PHE A 175 7.97 -12.85 -15.46
C PHE A 175 7.37 -14.02 -14.63
N ARG A 176 7.30 -15.22 -15.23
CA ARG A 176 6.96 -16.45 -14.49
C ARG A 176 7.94 -16.72 -13.37
N ALA A 177 9.24 -16.56 -13.60
CA ALA A 177 10.26 -16.70 -12.58
C ALA A 177 10.04 -15.72 -11.42
N VAL A 178 9.70 -14.45 -11.71
CA VAL A 178 9.34 -13.44 -10.69
C VAL A 178 8.14 -13.88 -9.88
N ILE A 179 7.05 -14.32 -10.52
CA ILE A 179 5.83 -14.78 -9.83
C ILE A 179 6.13 -15.99 -8.93
N LEU A 180 6.88 -16.97 -9.43
CA LEU A 180 7.26 -18.17 -8.66
C LEU A 180 8.16 -17.82 -7.47
N LEU A 181 9.04 -16.84 -7.63
CA LEU A 181 9.91 -16.37 -6.56
C LEU A 181 9.09 -15.67 -5.45
N TYR A 182 8.13 -14.81 -5.80
CA TYR A 182 7.20 -14.23 -4.82
C TYR A 182 6.34 -15.31 -4.16
N SER A 183 5.89 -16.32 -4.90
CA SER A 183 5.12 -17.43 -4.36
C SER A 183 5.93 -18.23 -3.36
N ALA A 184 7.16 -18.59 -3.71
CA ALA A 184 8.08 -19.32 -2.83
C ALA A 184 8.42 -18.52 -1.56
N ALA A 185 8.71 -17.22 -1.69
CA ALA A 185 9.00 -16.35 -0.57
C ALA A 185 7.78 -16.20 0.36
N THR A 186 6.57 -16.07 -0.20
CA THR A 186 5.32 -16.01 0.57
C THR A 186 5.06 -17.33 1.31
N ALA A 187 5.28 -18.46 0.67
CA ALA A 187 5.18 -19.79 1.30
C ALA A 187 6.24 -19.96 2.41
N ALA A 188 7.49 -19.54 2.16
CA ALA A 188 8.56 -19.57 3.17
C ALA A 188 8.21 -18.69 4.37
N ALA A 189 7.64 -17.51 4.16
CA ALA A 189 7.11 -16.67 5.24
C ALA A 189 5.99 -17.39 6.01
N GLY A 190 5.16 -18.19 5.35
CA GLY A 190 4.16 -19.06 5.98
C GLY A 190 4.80 -20.11 6.90
N ILE A 191 5.84 -20.79 6.43
CA ILE A 191 6.61 -21.75 7.24
C ILE A 191 7.23 -21.06 8.46
N LEU A 192 7.90 -19.91 8.25
CA LEU A 192 8.51 -19.15 9.36
C LEU A 192 7.45 -18.69 10.38
N THR A 193 6.30 -18.22 9.89
CA THR A 193 5.18 -17.83 10.76
C THR A 193 4.70 -19.00 11.60
N TRP A 194 4.55 -20.19 11.01
CA TRP A 194 4.14 -21.39 11.71
C TRP A 194 5.15 -21.85 12.75
N LEU A 195 6.44 -21.80 12.44
CA LEU A 195 7.49 -22.27 13.34
C LEU A 195 7.82 -21.28 14.46
N LEU A 196 7.75 -19.98 14.13
CA LEU A 196 8.32 -18.93 14.96
C LEU A 196 7.28 -18.08 15.71
N LEU A 197 5.98 -18.08 15.37
CA LEU A 197 4.98 -17.38 16.16
C LEU A 197 4.44 -18.27 17.31
N PRO A 198 4.17 -17.69 18.50
CA PRO A 198 3.59 -18.43 19.62
C PRO A 198 2.20 -18.96 19.31
N LYS A 199 1.83 -20.15 19.85
CA LYS A 199 0.49 -20.73 19.70
C LYS A 199 -0.59 -19.94 20.46
N SER A 200 -0.25 -19.39 21.62
CA SER A 200 -1.15 -18.69 22.53
C SER A 200 -0.97 -17.19 22.40
N MET A 201 -1.59 -16.61 21.40
CA MET A 201 -1.87 -15.19 21.39
C MET A 201 -3.39 -15.04 21.34
N GLN A 202 -4.02 -15.36 22.46
CA GLN A 202 -5.38 -14.93 22.71
C GLN A 202 -5.28 -13.47 23.15
N SER A 203 -5.77 -12.60 22.30
CA SER A 203 -6.00 -11.20 22.67
C SER A 203 -6.76 -11.18 24.00
N ALA A 204 -6.13 -10.59 25.00
CA ALA A 204 -6.80 -10.35 26.28
C ALA A 204 -8.13 -9.67 25.94
N THR A 205 -9.21 -10.24 26.48
CA THR A 205 -10.58 -9.75 26.41
C THR A 205 -10.63 -8.24 26.35
N THR A 206 -10.69 -7.69 25.13
CA THR A 206 -11.22 -6.33 24.97
C THR A 206 -12.67 -6.40 25.42
N THR A 207 -12.97 -5.80 26.56
CA THR A 207 -14.31 -5.55 27.04
C THR A 207 -15.18 -5.20 25.84
N ARG A 208 -16.17 -6.06 25.56
CA ARG A 208 -17.22 -5.79 24.55
C ARG A 208 -17.94 -4.50 24.97
N SER A 209 -17.37 -3.37 24.62
CA SER A 209 -18.12 -2.13 24.52
C SER A 209 -19.21 -2.39 23.46
N ASN A 210 -20.45 -1.99 23.75
CA ASN A 210 -21.57 -2.10 22.83
C ASN A 210 -21.17 -1.47 21.48
N SER A 211 -20.65 -2.27 20.55
CA SER A 211 -19.95 -1.81 19.34
C SER A 211 -20.86 -0.98 18.43
N LEU A 212 -22.16 -1.25 18.43
CA LEU A 212 -23.15 -0.53 17.61
C LEU A 212 -23.40 0.90 18.08
N THR A 213 -23.47 1.13 19.39
CA THR A 213 -23.65 2.48 19.97
C THR A 213 -22.38 3.34 19.78
N GLY A 214 -21.22 2.73 19.92
CA GLY A 214 -19.93 3.37 19.62
C GLY A 214 -19.81 3.76 18.15
N MET A 215 -20.21 2.89 17.23
CA MET A 215 -20.24 3.14 15.79
C MET A 215 -21.12 4.34 15.44
N ALA A 216 -22.36 4.40 15.94
CA ALA A 216 -23.27 5.51 15.68
C ALA A 216 -22.69 6.85 16.18
N THR A 217 -22.01 6.83 17.34
CA THR A 217 -21.36 8.02 17.91
C THR A 217 -20.19 8.49 17.04
N VAL A 218 -19.38 7.56 16.54
CA VAL A 218 -18.23 7.85 15.67
C VAL A 218 -18.70 8.42 14.33
N LEU A 219 -19.71 7.84 13.71
CA LEU A 219 -20.28 8.28 12.43
C LEU A 219 -20.84 9.72 12.47
N ARG A 220 -21.32 10.18 13.63
CA ARG A 220 -21.85 11.55 13.80
C ARG A 220 -20.76 12.61 14.00
N ARG A 221 -19.48 12.23 14.10
CA ARG A 221 -18.39 13.17 14.35
C ARG A 221 -17.75 13.65 13.06
N PRO A 222 -17.87 14.94 12.67
CA PRO A 222 -17.28 15.46 11.42
C PRO A 222 -15.75 15.26 11.35
N ILE A 223 -15.06 15.31 12.49
CA ILE A 223 -13.61 15.13 12.56
C ILE A 223 -13.16 13.73 12.11
N VAL A 224 -13.99 12.70 12.31
CA VAL A 224 -13.70 11.33 11.84
C VAL A 224 -13.78 11.25 10.33
N TRP A 225 -14.75 11.92 9.72
CA TRP A 225 -14.86 11.99 8.25
C TRP A 225 -13.75 12.80 7.62
N ALA A 226 -13.32 13.90 8.26
CA ALA A 226 -12.17 14.67 7.81
C ALA A 226 -10.89 13.82 7.84
N GLN A 227 -10.65 13.05 8.91
CA GLN A 227 -9.53 12.11 8.99
C GLN A 227 -9.61 11.03 7.91
N ALA A 228 -10.76 10.40 7.74
CA ALA A 228 -10.97 9.37 6.72
C ALA A 228 -10.70 9.92 5.32
N ALA A 229 -11.18 11.13 5.00
CA ALA A 229 -10.97 11.78 3.71
C ALA A 229 -9.48 12.12 3.46
N VAL A 230 -8.74 12.56 4.48
CA VAL A 230 -7.28 12.75 4.39
C VAL A 230 -6.60 11.43 4.05
N ILE A 231 -6.98 10.32 4.71
CA ILE A 231 -6.39 9.01 4.46
C ILE A 231 -6.76 8.49 3.05
N VAL A 232 -7.99 8.68 2.58
CA VAL A 232 -8.39 8.37 1.19
C VAL A 232 -7.45 9.05 0.21
N CYS A 233 -7.23 10.36 0.34
CA CYS A 233 -6.34 11.11 -0.56
C CYS A 233 -4.88 10.66 -0.45
N ALA A 234 -4.38 10.42 0.77
CA ALA A 234 -3.03 9.92 0.99
C ALA A 234 -2.85 8.50 0.42
N TYR A 235 -3.87 7.65 0.54
CA TYR A 235 -3.83 6.30 -0.01
C TYR A 235 -3.96 6.29 -1.54
N CYS A 236 -4.75 7.17 -2.14
CA CYS A 236 -4.75 7.40 -3.59
C CYS A 236 -3.35 7.79 -4.09
N ALA A 237 -2.66 8.70 -3.40
CA ALA A 237 -1.30 9.09 -3.76
C ALA A 237 -0.33 7.89 -3.66
N PHE A 238 -0.47 7.03 -2.64
CA PHE A 238 0.31 5.80 -2.51
C PHE A 238 0.03 4.79 -3.63
N LYS A 239 -1.24 4.59 -3.99
CA LYS A 239 -1.63 3.76 -5.15
C LYS A 239 -1.13 4.37 -6.47
N GLY A 240 -0.94 5.68 -6.50
CA GLY A 240 -0.32 6.38 -7.62
C GLY A 240 1.09 5.88 -7.94
N LEU A 241 1.83 5.35 -6.98
CA LEU A 241 3.15 4.77 -7.22
C LEU A 241 3.12 3.52 -8.11
N ASP A 242 1.98 2.86 -8.25
CA ASP A 242 1.82 1.63 -9.03
C ASP A 242 2.02 1.83 -10.55
N ASN A 243 2.01 3.10 -11.04
CA ASN A 243 2.15 3.41 -12.46
C ASN A 243 3.53 3.99 -12.84
N PHE A 244 4.45 4.20 -11.89
CA PHE A 244 5.74 4.83 -12.21
C PHE A 244 6.68 3.95 -13.03
N SER A 245 6.62 2.61 -12.91
CA SER A 245 7.40 1.73 -13.80
C SER A 245 6.90 1.81 -15.25
N LEU A 246 5.57 1.96 -15.44
CA LEU A 246 4.99 2.19 -16.76
C LEU A 246 5.39 3.56 -17.33
N TYR A 247 5.37 4.60 -16.50
CA TYR A 247 5.85 5.94 -16.87
C TYR A 247 7.31 5.93 -17.28
N ALA A 248 8.16 5.21 -16.55
CA ALA A 248 9.57 5.09 -16.84
C ALA A 248 9.81 4.47 -18.23
N VAL A 249 9.05 3.44 -18.58
CA VAL A 249 9.19 2.78 -19.88
C VAL A 249 8.55 3.62 -21.00
N GLN A 250 7.31 4.09 -20.84
CA GLN A 250 6.57 4.75 -21.92
C GLN A 250 6.98 6.20 -22.17
N VAL A 251 7.54 6.89 -21.18
CA VAL A 251 7.81 8.34 -21.26
C VAL A 251 9.29 8.67 -21.09
N LEU A 252 10.01 7.97 -20.18
CA LEU A 252 11.43 8.22 -19.95
C LEU A 252 12.34 7.41 -20.89
N GLY A 253 11.77 6.49 -21.70
CA GLY A 253 12.51 5.69 -22.66
C GLY A 253 13.35 4.57 -22.04
N MET A 254 13.06 4.19 -20.80
CA MET A 254 13.69 3.06 -20.12
C MET A 254 13.18 1.73 -20.70
N ASP A 255 13.98 0.71 -20.64
CA ASP A 255 13.51 -0.66 -20.87
C ASP A 255 12.73 -1.21 -19.64
N GLU A 256 12.14 -2.41 -19.80
CA GLU A 256 11.33 -3.03 -18.74
C GLU A 256 12.13 -3.34 -17.46
N VAL A 257 13.42 -3.70 -17.60
CA VAL A 257 14.33 -3.98 -16.47
C VAL A 257 14.73 -2.68 -15.77
N GLU A 258 15.07 -1.65 -16.55
CA GLU A 258 15.42 -0.32 -16.04
C GLU A 258 14.26 0.35 -15.30
N GLY A 259 13.05 0.30 -15.88
CA GLY A 259 11.85 0.84 -15.26
C GLY A 259 11.48 0.14 -13.94
N ALA A 260 11.63 -1.19 -13.91
CA ALA A 260 11.43 -1.96 -12.67
C ALA A 260 12.52 -1.63 -11.64
N ARG A 261 13.79 -1.54 -12.06
CA ARG A 261 14.92 -1.19 -11.19
C ARG A 261 14.79 0.22 -10.63
N PHE A 262 14.37 1.19 -11.45
CA PHE A 262 14.15 2.58 -11.04
C PHE A 262 13.10 2.68 -9.91
N THR A 263 11.94 2.04 -10.09
CA THR A 263 10.88 2.06 -9.09
C THR A 263 11.25 1.29 -7.81
N ALA A 264 12.00 0.19 -7.93
CA ALA A 264 12.52 -0.55 -6.79
C ALA A 264 13.52 0.30 -5.98
N HIS A 265 14.44 1.03 -6.64
CA HIS A 265 15.36 1.95 -5.96
C HIS A 265 14.61 3.11 -5.29
N ALA A 266 13.63 3.72 -5.96
CA ALA A 266 12.82 4.79 -5.36
C ALA A 266 12.07 4.32 -4.10
N SER A 267 11.75 3.02 -3.99
CA SER A 267 11.09 2.45 -2.82
C SER A 267 11.96 2.42 -1.55
N TRP A 268 13.29 2.56 -1.66
CA TRP A 268 14.17 2.73 -0.50
C TRP A 268 13.95 4.05 0.25
N LEU A 269 13.28 5.01 -0.37
CA LEU A 269 12.86 6.23 0.33
C LEU A 269 11.81 5.97 1.40
N ARG A 270 11.09 4.82 1.37
CA ARG A 270 9.99 4.53 2.30
C ARG A 270 10.43 4.55 3.77
N PRO A 271 11.44 3.80 4.22
CA PRO A 271 11.87 3.84 5.61
C PRO A 271 12.41 5.22 6.01
N VAL A 272 13.16 5.89 5.12
CA VAL A 272 13.74 7.22 5.38
C VAL A 272 12.64 8.26 5.55
N ALA A 273 11.68 8.31 4.62
CA ALA A 273 10.58 9.25 4.65
C ALA A 273 9.66 9.04 5.86
N ALA A 274 9.35 7.78 6.19
CA ALA A 274 8.51 7.46 7.34
C ALA A 274 9.14 7.91 8.66
N VAL A 275 10.45 7.66 8.85
CA VAL A 275 11.19 8.10 10.06
C VAL A 275 11.28 9.62 10.10
N ALA A 276 11.69 10.26 9.00
CA ALA A 276 11.81 11.72 8.94
C ALA A 276 10.48 12.42 9.22
N ALA A 277 9.38 11.92 8.62
CA ALA A 277 8.04 12.46 8.84
C ALA A 277 7.54 12.23 10.27
N GLY A 278 7.82 11.06 10.87
CA GLY A 278 7.50 10.77 12.26
C GLY A 278 8.18 11.74 13.23
N LEU A 279 9.50 11.91 13.10
CA LEU A 279 10.28 12.85 13.92
C LEU A 279 9.81 14.29 13.73
N ALA A 280 9.48 14.68 12.49
CA ALA A 280 8.94 16.01 12.20
C ALA A 280 7.54 16.19 12.80
N ALA A 281 6.69 15.15 12.77
CA ALA A 281 5.36 15.17 13.37
C ALA A 281 5.39 15.32 14.88
N ASP A 282 6.34 14.69 15.56
CA ASP A 282 6.55 14.83 17.00
C ASP A 282 6.91 16.30 17.40
N ARG A 283 7.62 17.00 16.50
CA ARG A 283 8.04 18.40 16.75
C ARG A 283 6.99 19.45 16.32
N PHE A 284 6.30 19.22 15.19
CA PHE A 284 5.47 20.25 14.54
C PHE A 284 3.97 19.91 14.49
N SER A 285 3.56 18.70 14.69
CA SER A 285 2.25 18.07 14.54
C SER A 285 2.08 17.28 13.23
N ALA A 286 1.37 16.14 13.32
CA ALA A 286 1.14 15.27 12.16
C ALA A 286 0.31 15.97 11.07
N SER A 287 -0.71 16.75 11.48
CA SER A 287 -1.57 17.49 10.54
C SER A 287 -0.81 18.50 9.68
N ARG A 288 0.21 19.20 10.26
CA ARG A 288 1.05 20.12 9.49
C ARG A 288 1.98 19.38 8.53
N ILE A 289 2.61 18.30 8.96
CA ILE A 289 3.50 17.50 8.10
C ILE A 289 2.72 16.89 6.93
N ILE A 290 1.49 16.42 7.16
CA ILE A 290 0.58 15.96 6.11
C ILE A 290 0.25 17.09 5.14
N GLY A 291 -0.03 18.31 5.64
CA GLY A 291 -0.27 19.47 4.79
C GLY A 291 0.93 19.80 3.90
N VAL A 292 2.14 19.82 4.46
CA VAL A 292 3.39 20.04 3.70
C VAL A 292 3.59 18.95 2.65
N ALA A 293 3.36 17.69 3.00
CA ALA A 293 3.49 16.58 2.06
C ALA A 293 2.49 16.71 0.89
N PHE A 294 1.24 17.09 1.15
CA PHE A 294 0.28 17.35 0.06
C PHE A 294 0.71 18.54 -0.81
N VAL A 295 1.28 19.62 -0.25
CA VAL A 295 1.81 20.73 -1.06
C VAL A 295 2.93 20.23 -1.98
N ILE A 296 3.88 19.43 -1.47
CA ILE A 296 4.93 18.84 -2.29
C ILE A 296 4.32 17.99 -3.41
N LEU A 297 3.30 17.17 -3.12
CA LEU A 297 2.64 16.33 -4.11
C LEU A 297 1.89 17.16 -5.17
N ILE A 298 1.21 18.24 -4.78
CA ILE A 298 0.55 19.15 -5.73
C ILE A 298 1.57 19.69 -6.72
N LEU A 299 2.68 20.26 -6.21
CA LEU A 299 3.72 20.83 -7.06
C LEU A 299 4.39 19.77 -7.92
N SER A 300 4.69 18.61 -7.35
CA SER A 300 5.35 17.51 -8.06
C SER A 300 4.47 16.92 -9.16
N PHE A 301 3.21 16.61 -8.87
CA PHE A 301 2.30 16.05 -9.86
C PHE A 301 1.86 17.08 -10.90
N ALA A 302 1.68 18.35 -10.53
CA ALA A 302 1.43 19.43 -11.49
C ALA A 302 2.61 19.61 -12.45
N TYR A 303 3.85 19.52 -11.95
CA TYR A 303 5.03 19.55 -12.80
C TYR A 303 5.05 18.36 -13.77
N LEU A 304 4.82 17.13 -13.31
CA LEU A 304 4.77 15.93 -14.17
C LEU A 304 3.62 15.98 -15.18
N ALA A 305 2.52 16.66 -14.86
CA ALA A 305 1.39 16.83 -15.77
C ALA A 305 1.70 17.74 -16.97
N ILE A 306 2.69 18.62 -16.88
CA ILE A 306 3.08 19.54 -17.96
C ILE A 306 4.47 19.25 -18.54
N ALA A 307 5.29 18.43 -17.84
CA ALA A 307 6.65 18.16 -18.25
C ALA A 307 6.70 17.33 -19.53
N ALA A 308 7.58 17.71 -20.44
CA ALA A 308 8.00 16.92 -21.60
C ALA A 308 9.47 16.53 -21.42
N PRO A 309 9.83 15.25 -21.37
CA PRO A 309 11.20 14.81 -21.08
C PRO A 309 12.26 15.41 -22.02
N ALA A 310 11.92 15.56 -23.30
CA ALA A 310 12.82 16.13 -24.29
C ALA A 310 13.18 17.61 -24.04
N ALA A 311 12.32 18.35 -23.33
CA ALA A 311 12.49 19.77 -23.08
C ALA A 311 12.99 20.10 -21.65
N THR A 312 12.75 19.20 -20.67
CA THR A 312 12.94 19.51 -19.26
C THR A 312 14.20 18.93 -18.62
N GLY A 313 14.93 18.07 -19.30
CA GLY A 313 16.13 17.40 -18.76
C GLY A 313 15.79 16.29 -17.74
N LEU A 314 16.35 15.11 -17.94
CA LEU A 314 16.04 13.91 -17.16
C LEU A 314 16.33 14.05 -15.65
N ASN A 315 17.38 14.78 -15.27
CA ASN A 315 17.77 14.93 -13.87
C ASN A 315 16.69 15.64 -13.03
N TYR A 316 16.03 16.66 -13.58
CA TYR A 316 14.93 17.37 -12.89
C TYR A 316 13.71 16.45 -12.74
N LEU A 317 13.41 15.65 -13.75
CA LEU A 317 12.33 14.66 -13.70
C LEU A 317 12.61 13.60 -12.63
N TYR A 318 13.81 13.06 -12.56
CA TYR A 318 14.18 12.09 -11.53
C TYR A 318 14.10 12.69 -10.14
N ALA A 319 14.65 13.88 -9.93
CA ALA A 319 14.57 14.57 -8.63
C ALA A 319 13.11 14.81 -8.20
N ASN A 320 12.25 15.21 -9.14
CA ASN A 320 10.83 15.42 -8.87
C ASN A 320 10.09 14.11 -8.55
N ILE A 321 10.38 13.03 -9.26
CA ILE A 321 9.81 11.71 -8.97
C ILE A 321 10.24 11.24 -7.58
N LEU A 322 11.50 11.36 -7.22
CA LEU A 322 11.99 11.01 -5.88
C LEU A 322 11.33 11.86 -4.79
N ALA A 323 11.10 13.16 -5.05
CA ALA A 323 10.36 14.03 -4.14
C ALA A 323 8.91 13.57 -3.95
N SER A 324 8.24 13.12 -5.02
CA SER A 324 6.88 12.57 -4.92
C SER A 324 6.86 11.26 -4.13
N PHE A 325 7.81 10.34 -4.35
CA PHE A 325 7.93 9.11 -3.55
C PHE A 325 8.16 9.42 -2.08
N PHE A 326 9.07 10.35 -1.78
CA PHE A 326 9.34 10.77 -0.40
C PHE A 326 8.08 11.33 0.26
N ALA A 327 7.36 12.23 -0.39
CA ALA A 327 6.14 12.84 0.15
C ALA A 327 5.02 11.81 0.35
N VAL A 328 4.83 10.87 -0.58
CA VAL A 328 3.86 9.77 -0.44
C VAL A 328 4.19 8.88 0.75
N PHE A 329 5.45 8.49 0.93
CA PHE A 329 5.86 7.66 2.06
C PHE A 329 5.85 8.43 3.38
N ALA A 330 6.11 9.74 3.38
CA ALA A 330 5.92 10.61 4.53
C ALA A 330 4.46 10.65 4.97
N LEU A 331 3.51 10.85 4.04
CA LEU A 331 2.07 10.77 4.32
C LEU A 331 1.71 9.44 4.98
N ARG A 332 2.18 8.33 4.39
CA ARG A 332 1.89 6.98 4.88
C ARG A 332 2.42 6.74 6.29
N GLY A 333 3.59 7.30 6.62
CA GLY A 333 4.19 7.19 7.95
C GLY A 333 3.42 7.91 9.06
N VAL A 334 2.68 8.98 8.72
CA VAL A 334 2.10 9.87 9.75
C VAL A 334 0.58 10.01 9.72
N TYR A 335 -0.15 9.52 8.70
CA TYR A 335 -1.59 9.77 8.62
C TYR A 335 -2.39 9.16 9.78
N PHE A 336 -1.95 8.05 10.36
CA PHE A 336 -2.60 7.50 11.56
C PHE A 336 -2.26 8.28 12.85
N ALA A 337 -1.18 9.06 12.88
CA ALA A 337 -0.87 9.93 14.00
C ALA A 337 -1.91 11.06 14.17
N LEU A 338 -2.68 11.38 13.12
CA LEU A 338 -3.84 12.29 13.22
C LEU A 338 -4.84 11.88 14.30
N LEU A 339 -4.98 10.59 14.58
CA LEU A 339 -5.88 10.08 15.62
C LEU A 339 -5.48 10.54 17.02
N GLN A 340 -4.18 10.78 17.25
CA GLN A 340 -3.68 11.27 18.53
C GLN A 340 -3.89 12.78 18.71
N GLU A 341 -3.92 13.54 17.60
CA GLU A 341 -4.15 15.00 17.61
C GLU A 341 -5.63 15.36 17.80
N THR A 342 -6.53 14.43 17.54
CA THR A 342 -7.96 14.69 17.63
C THR A 342 -8.53 14.33 19.00
N THR A 343 -9.51 15.09 19.44
CA THR A 343 -10.18 14.91 20.76
C THR A 343 -11.08 13.67 20.80
N THR A 344 -10.59 12.53 20.25
CA THR A 344 -11.34 11.27 20.29
C THR A 344 -11.23 10.64 21.68
N PRO A 345 -12.33 10.35 22.38
CA PRO A 345 -12.29 9.68 23.66
C PRO A 345 -11.60 8.33 23.56
N LYS A 346 -10.78 7.97 24.56
CA LYS A 346 -9.98 6.73 24.56
C LYS A 346 -10.84 5.48 24.32
N TYR A 347 -12.07 5.43 24.85
CA TYR A 347 -12.97 4.28 24.68
C TYR A 347 -13.54 4.13 23.26
N LEU A 348 -13.48 5.18 22.41
CA LEU A 348 -13.89 5.15 20.99
C LEU A 348 -12.73 4.99 20.03
N THR A 349 -11.48 4.99 20.50
CA THR A 349 -10.28 4.97 19.62
C THR A 349 -10.30 3.76 18.68
N GLY A 350 -10.60 2.57 19.18
CA GLY A 350 -10.64 1.35 18.35
C GLY A 350 -11.71 1.43 17.25
N THR A 351 -12.93 1.88 17.59
CA THR A 351 -14.03 2.06 16.64
C THR A 351 -13.69 3.13 15.60
N THR A 352 -13.06 4.24 16.04
CA THR A 352 -12.63 5.32 15.14
C THR A 352 -11.55 4.84 14.18
N VAL A 353 -10.53 4.13 14.66
CA VAL A 353 -9.48 3.54 13.81
C VAL A 353 -10.09 2.58 12.80
N GLY A 354 -10.99 1.71 13.22
CA GLY A 354 -11.68 0.77 12.33
C GLY A 354 -12.47 1.48 11.23
N MET A 355 -13.26 2.49 11.59
CA MET A 355 -14.06 3.27 10.64
C MET A 355 -13.18 4.09 9.67
N VAL A 356 -12.18 4.78 10.20
CA VAL A 356 -11.24 5.58 9.41
C VAL A 356 -10.43 4.70 8.46
N SER A 357 -10.03 3.49 8.90
CA SER A 357 -9.33 2.53 8.02
C SER A 357 -10.27 1.98 6.95
N PHE A 358 -11.50 1.60 7.31
CA PHE A 358 -12.47 1.08 6.36
C PHE A 358 -12.74 2.07 5.22
N VAL A 359 -13.03 3.33 5.55
CA VAL A 359 -13.22 4.39 4.54
C VAL A 359 -11.89 4.73 3.85
N GLY A 360 -10.80 4.82 4.60
CA GLY A 360 -9.48 5.21 4.10
C GLY A 360 -8.90 4.28 3.03
N TYR A 361 -9.25 2.99 3.05
CA TYR A 361 -8.80 2.01 2.06
C TYR A 361 -9.79 1.75 0.92
N THR A 362 -10.90 2.50 0.83
CA THR A 362 -11.81 2.43 -0.32
C THR A 362 -11.15 2.69 -1.69
N PRO A 363 -10.02 3.42 -1.83
CA PRO A 363 -9.32 3.53 -3.09
C PRO A 363 -8.90 2.19 -3.73
N ASP A 364 -8.77 1.11 -2.97
CA ASP A 364 -8.53 -0.22 -3.55
C ASP A 364 -9.66 -0.65 -4.51
N VAL A 365 -10.88 -0.11 -4.35
CA VAL A 365 -12.02 -0.42 -5.22
C VAL A 365 -12.04 0.46 -6.48
N PHE A 366 -11.79 1.76 -6.37
CA PHE A 366 -12.07 2.71 -7.44
C PHE A 366 -10.83 3.32 -8.11
N PHE A 367 -9.70 3.41 -7.39
CA PHE A 367 -8.54 4.15 -7.88
C PHE A 367 -7.94 3.55 -9.15
N ALA A 368 -7.63 2.25 -9.14
CA ALA A 368 -7.03 1.59 -10.30
C ALA A 368 -7.96 1.54 -11.52
N PRO A 369 -9.29 1.28 -11.40
CA PRO A 369 -10.23 1.44 -12.51
C PRO A 369 -10.25 2.84 -13.13
N ILE A 370 -10.23 3.90 -12.32
CA ILE A 370 -10.24 5.28 -12.81
C ILE A 370 -8.92 5.57 -13.54
N THR A 371 -7.79 5.30 -12.89
CA THR A 371 -6.48 5.61 -13.44
C THR A 371 -6.13 4.77 -14.67
N GLY A 372 -6.59 3.51 -14.72
CA GLY A 372 -6.46 2.66 -15.90
C GLY A 372 -7.17 3.27 -17.12
N ARG A 373 -8.39 3.77 -16.95
CA ARG A 373 -9.14 4.44 -18.02
C ARG A 373 -8.48 5.74 -18.47
N ILE A 374 -7.92 6.52 -17.54
CA ILE A 374 -7.18 7.75 -17.89
C ILE A 374 -5.95 7.42 -18.76
N LEU A 375 -5.19 6.39 -18.38
CA LEU A 375 -3.99 5.99 -19.12
C LEU A 375 -4.31 5.40 -20.50
N ASP A 376 -5.38 4.61 -20.62
CA ASP A 376 -5.77 3.99 -21.88
C ASP A 376 -6.49 4.98 -22.83
N ALA A 377 -7.11 6.05 -22.32
CA ALA A 377 -7.79 7.06 -23.14
C ALA A 377 -6.83 7.89 -23.99
N ALA A 378 -5.58 8.05 -23.56
CA ALA A 378 -4.56 8.79 -24.30
C ALA A 378 -3.18 8.11 -24.09
N PRO A 379 -2.78 7.14 -24.93
CA PRO A 379 -1.53 6.39 -24.76
C PRO A 379 -0.28 7.28 -24.76
N GLY A 380 0.74 6.88 -24.01
CA GLY A 380 2.03 7.56 -23.96
C GLY A 380 2.01 8.82 -23.05
N LEU A 381 2.76 9.85 -23.43
CA LEU A 381 2.97 11.04 -22.63
C LEU A 381 1.64 11.71 -22.20
N ALA A 382 0.69 11.87 -23.12
CA ALA A 382 -0.58 12.55 -22.83
C ALA A 382 -1.42 11.83 -21.78
N GLY A 383 -1.47 10.51 -21.80
CA GLY A 383 -2.16 9.72 -20.76
C GLY A 383 -1.51 9.86 -19.40
N HIS A 384 -0.18 9.87 -19.35
CA HIS A 384 0.53 10.10 -18.12
C HIS A 384 0.38 11.54 -17.60
N GLN A 385 0.34 12.54 -18.45
CA GLN A 385 0.05 13.91 -18.07
C GLN A 385 -1.35 14.06 -17.46
N ASN A 386 -2.37 13.47 -18.08
CA ASN A 386 -3.74 13.44 -17.56
C ASN A 386 -3.79 12.67 -16.21
N TYR A 387 -3.04 11.59 -16.10
CA TYR A 387 -2.91 10.82 -14.87
C TYR A 387 -2.30 11.65 -13.73
N PHE A 388 -1.21 12.38 -13.98
CA PHE A 388 -0.60 13.24 -12.97
C PHE A 388 -1.48 14.45 -12.64
N LEU A 389 -2.23 14.98 -13.59
CA LEU A 389 -3.24 16.02 -13.31
C LEU A 389 -4.34 15.50 -12.38
N PHE A 390 -4.83 14.28 -12.59
CA PHE A 390 -5.75 13.62 -11.66
C PHE A 390 -5.15 13.47 -10.26
N LEU A 391 -3.89 13.01 -10.15
CA LEU A 391 -3.21 12.89 -8.86
C LEU A 391 -2.99 14.24 -8.18
N ALA A 392 -2.68 15.30 -8.93
CA ALA A 392 -2.58 16.66 -8.41
C ALA A 392 -3.93 17.13 -7.83
N GLY A 393 -5.05 16.84 -8.52
CA GLY A 393 -6.39 17.10 -8.02
C GLY A 393 -6.70 16.36 -6.72
N VAL A 394 -6.33 15.08 -6.63
CA VAL A 394 -6.46 14.30 -5.37
C VAL A 394 -5.61 14.90 -4.25
N ALA A 395 -4.39 15.36 -4.54
CA ALA A 395 -3.53 15.99 -3.55
C ALA A 395 -4.09 17.36 -3.08
N VAL A 396 -4.70 18.15 -3.97
CA VAL A 396 -5.44 19.38 -3.60
C VAL A 396 -6.59 19.07 -2.65
N MET A 397 -7.40 18.05 -2.96
CA MET A 397 -8.46 17.60 -2.07
C MET A 397 -7.91 17.16 -0.71
N GLY A 398 -6.79 16.45 -0.68
CA GLY A 398 -6.10 16.06 0.56
C GLY A 398 -5.68 17.27 1.41
N LEU A 399 -5.14 18.31 0.78
CA LEU A 399 -4.78 19.57 1.43
C LEU A 399 -6.03 20.29 1.98
N LEU A 400 -7.12 20.32 1.26
CA LEU A 400 -8.38 20.89 1.73
C LEU A 400 -8.94 20.13 2.93
N PHE A 401 -8.91 18.79 2.91
CA PHE A 401 -9.39 17.98 4.02
C PHE A 401 -8.50 18.10 5.26
N VAL A 402 -7.18 18.21 5.14
CA VAL A 402 -6.32 18.42 6.31
C VAL A 402 -6.50 19.82 6.89
N THR A 403 -6.70 20.86 6.06
CA THR A 403 -7.02 22.20 6.55
C THR A 403 -8.37 22.25 7.27
N TRP A 404 -9.38 21.56 6.72
CA TRP A 404 -10.67 21.40 7.39
C TRP A 404 -10.54 20.66 8.72
N LEU A 405 -9.75 19.61 8.79
CA LEU A 405 -9.46 18.87 10.03
C LEU A 405 -8.81 19.78 11.09
N ILE A 406 -7.81 20.56 10.71
CA ILE A 406 -7.13 21.52 11.60
C ILE A 406 -8.13 22.54 12.15
N TRP A 407 -9.03 23.07 11.30
CA TRP A 407 -10.05 24.02 11.70
C TRP A 407 -11.07 23.39 12.66
N LEU A 408 -11.57 22.18 12.38
CA LEU A 408 -12.47 21.45 13.28
C LEU A 408 -11.81 21.21 14.64
N ASN A 409 -10.55 20.81 14.67
CA ASN A 409 -9.83 20.52 15.90
C ASN A 409 -9.68 21.75 16.77
N ARG A 410 -9.36 22.91 16.16
CA ARG A 410 -9.27 24.19 16.86
C ARG A 410 -10.63 24.59 17.48
N ARG A 411 -11.73 24.44 16.75
CA ARG A 411 -13.08 24.74 17.29
C ARG A 411 -13.43 23.88 18.50
N LEU A 412 -13.18 22.59 18.43
CA LEU A 412 -13.44 21.65 19.51
C LEU A 412 -12.55 21.88 20.76
N GLN A 413 -11.40 22.53 20.60
CA GLN A 413 -10.55 22.94 21.73
C GLN A 413 -11.12 24.19 22.42
N VAL A 414 -11.57 25.19 21.64
CA VAL A 414 -12.17 26.43 22.17
C VAL A 414 -13.48 26.14 22.93
N GLU A 415 -14.31 25.20 22.48
CA GLU A 415 -15.56 24.83 23.16
C GLU A 415 -15.34 24.09 24.52
N LYS A 416 -14.10 23.69 24.82
CA LYS A 416 -13.74 23.01 26.08
C LYS A 416 -13.08 23.93 27.11
N THR A 417 -12.62 25.13 26.69
CA THR A 417 -12.09 26.20 27.57
C THR A 417 -13.21 27.15 27.96
#